data_5fe2ea0563b6cb7dbe9a582fff3da46a
#
_entry.id   5fe2ea0563b6cb7dbe9a582fff3da46a
#
_cell.length_a   1.000
_cell.length_b   1.000
_cell.length_c   1.000
_cell.angle_alpha   90.00
_cell.angle_beta   90.00
_cell.angle_gamma   90.00
#
_symmetry.space_group_name_H-M   'P 1'
#
loop_
_entity.id
_entity.type
_entity.pdbx_description
1 polymer ?
#
loop_
_entity_poly.entity_id
_entity_poly.type
_entity_poly.pdbx_seq_one_letter_code
_entity_poly.pdbx_strand_id
1 'polypeptide(L)'
;MRRDLLYVSSIGEDCCEAAREFGLGIELAQFCTAARLDGAPPEPWELPVERCLSASSRFVLHGPFNELTPAAIDPLVLDVTKKRYRQAIKKAHTMGIQKIVLHAGFLPLVYYPEWFVERSAAVWRELLCAIPDDMTVCLENVLEPEPQ
;
A
#
# COMPACT_ATOMS: atom_id res chain seq x y z
N MET A 1 -2.58 -0.82 25.68
CA MET A 1 -2.53 -0.62 24.22
C MET A 1 -2.48 -1.98 23.54
N ARG A 2 -3.28 -2.21 22.52
CA ARG A 2 -3.36 -3.50 21.78
C ARG A 2 -2.22 -3.59 20.78
N ARG A 3 -1.11 -4.24 21.19
CA ARG A 3 0.10 -4.40 20.36
C ARG A 3 -0.16 -5.24 19.10
N ASP A 4 -1.16 -6.12 19.15
CA ASP A 4 -1.60 -6.96 18.03
C ASP A 4 -2.15 -6.15 16.82
N LEU A 5 -2.47 -4.87 17.03
CA LEU A 5 -2.93 -3.96 15.97
C LEU A 5 -1.85 -2.99 15.49
N LEU A 6 -0.63 -3.07 16.03
CA LEU A 6 0.45 -2.17 15.67
C LEU A 6 1.40 -2.83 14.68
N TYR A 7 1.87 -2.03 13.74
CA TYR A 7 2.86 -2.40 12.74
C TYR A 7 3.98 -1.36 12.72
N VAL A 8 5.20 -1.81 12.49
CA VAL A 8 6.36 -0.94 12.27
C VAL A 8 6.73 -0.99 10.77
N SER A 9 7.03 0.16 10.19
CA SER A 9 7.43 0.23 8.79
C SER A 9 8.82 -0.34 8.57
N SER A 10 8.98 -1.12 7.50
CA SER A 10 10.27 -1.68 7.07
C SER A 10 11.24 -0.67 6.46
N ILE A 11 10.87 0.62 6.43
CA ILE A 11 11.78 1.72 6.08
C ILE A 11 12.82 1.96 7.20
N GLY A 12 12.43 1.74 8.46
CA GLY A 12 13.34 1.88 9.60
C GLY A 12 14.36 0.72 9.66
N GLU A 13 15.64 1.05 9.82
CA GLU A 13 16.73 0.06 9.87
C GLU A 13 16.56 -0.94 11.02
N ASP A 14 15.98 -0.53 12.14
CA ASP A 14 15.72 -1.28 13.36
C ASP A 14 14.33 -1.95 13.42
N CYS A 15 13.56 -1.91 12.31
CA CYS A 15 12.19 -2.39 12.29
C CYS A 15 12.06 -3.87 12.71
N CYS A 16 13.03 -4.70 12.31
CA CYS A 16 13.03 -6.13 12.64
C CYS A 16 13.28 -6.38 14.13
N GLU A 17 14.17 -5.61 14.73
CA GLU A 17 14.48 -5.63 16.16
C GLU A 17 13.27 -5.16 16.96
N ALA A 18 12.69 -4.03 16.59
CA ALA A 18 11.49 -3.49 17.22
C ALA A 18 10.30 -4.47 17.11
N ALA A 19 10.11 -5.10 15.94
CA ALA A 19 9.05 -6.08 15.75
C ALA A 19 9.19 -7.27 16.71
N ARG A 20 10.40 -7.80 16.90
CA ARG A 20 10.66 -8.91 17.83
C ARG A 20 10.50 -8.49 19.29
N GLU A 21 11.10 -7.35 19.68
CA GLU A 21 11.11 -6.88 21.06
C GLU A 21 9.70 -6.54 21.57
N PHE A 22 8.91 -5.86 20.71
CA PHE A 22 7.58 -5.37 21.13
C PHE A 22 6.42 -6.23 20.62
N GLY A 23 6.69 -7.30 19.87
CA GLY A 23 5.66 -8.18 19.29
C GLY A 23 4.79 -7.46 18.27
N LEU A 24 5.40 -6.62 17.42
CA LEU A 24 4.69 -5.84 16.39
C LEU A 24 4.54 -6.61 15.08
N GLY A 25 3.56 -6.23 14.27
CA GLY A 25 3.55 -6.57 12.85
C GLY A 25 4.57 -5.73 12.08
N ILE A 26 4.84 -6.11 10.83
CA ILE A 26 5.70 -5.33 9.93
C ILE A 26 4.88 -4.89 8.72
N GLU A 27 4.97 -3.60 8.41
CA GLU A 27 4.50 -3.04 7.16
C GLU A 27 5.64 -3.06 6.15
N LEU A 28 5.49 -3.90 5.11
CA LEU A 28 6.49 -4.07 4.06
C LEU A 28 6.36 -2.95 3.03
N ALA A 29 7.32 -2.03 3.01
CA ALA A 29 7.38 -0.90 2.08
C ALA A 29 8.26 -1.14 0.84
N GLN A 30 8.89 -2.32 0.70
CA GLN A 30 9.79 -2.65 -0.40
C GLN A 30 9.10 -2.64 -1.78
N PHE A 31 7.76 -2.72 -1.82
CA PHE A 31 6.99 -2.76 -3.07
C PHE A 31 6.18 -1.48 -3.32
N CYS A 32 6.53 -0.38 -2.66
CA CYS A 32 5.85 0.90 -2.83
C CYS A 32 6.28 1.68 -4.09
N THR A 33 7.22 1.16 -4.87
CA THR A 33 7.67 1.79 -6.13
C THR A 33 7.32 0.94 -7.36
N ALA A 34 7.12 1.60 -8.50
CA ALA A 34 6.86 0.96 -9.77
C ALA A 34 8.00 0.01 -10.17
N ALA A 35 9.25 0.43 -9.99
CA ALA A 35 10.44 -0.35 -10.34
C ALA A 35 10.47 -1.69 -9.58
N ARG A 36 10.20 -1.66 -8.27
CA ARG A 36 10.17 -2.88 -7.45
C ARG A 36 9.02 -3.82 -7.83
N LEU A 37 7.88 -3.28 -8.19
CA LEU A 37 6.75 -4.08 -8.72
C LEU A 37 7.05 -4.69 -10.08
N ASP A 38 7.88 -4.06 -10.90
CA ASP A 38 8.31 -4.56 -12.22
C ASP A 38 9.52 -5.51 -12.11
N GLY A 39 9.99 -5.82 -10.89
CA GLY A 39 11.04 -6.81 -10.65
C GLY A 39 12.46 -6.23 -10.60
N ALA A 40 12.61 -4.91 -10.46
CA ALA A 40 13.93 -4.34 -10.20
C ALA A 40 14.55 -4.91 -8.90
N PRO A 41 15.89 -5.08 -8.84
CA PRO A 41 16.55 -5.53 -7.63
C PRO A 41 16.34 -4.53 -6.47
N PRO A 42 16.50 -4.96 -5.21
CA PRO A 42 16.45 -4.05 -4.07
C PRO A 42 17.57 -3.02 -4.14
N GLU A 43 17.26 -1.82 -3.66
CA GLU A 43 18.29 -0.81 -3.46
C GLU A 43 19.22 -1.21 -2.31
N PRO A 44 20.48 -0.76 -2.29
CA PRO A 44 21.45 -1.15 -1.26
C PRO A 44 21.04 -0.81 0.18
N TRP A 45 20.16 0.16 0.35
CA TRP A 45 19.63 0.60 1.66
C TRP A 45 18.33 -0.10 2.06
N GLU A 46 17.69 -0.82 1.14
CA GLU A 46 16.47 -1.56 1.47
C GLU A 46 16.77 -2.77 2.35
N LEU A 47 16.00 -2.95 3.42
CA LEU A 47 16.05 -4.18 4.18
C LEU A 47 15.58 -5.36 3.32
N PRO A 48 16.31 -6.49 3.33
CA PRO A 48 15.85 -7.70 2.64
C PRO A 48 14.47 -8.14 3.16
N VAL A 49 13.57 -8.46 2.23
CA VAL A 49 12.21 -8.92 2.56
C VAL A 49 12.25 -10.15 3.48
N GLU A 50 13.17 -11.08 3.21
CA GLU A 50 13.35 -12.32 3.98
C GLU A 50 13.71 -12.03 5.44
N ARG A 51 14.50 -10.98 5.71
CA ARG A 51 14.82 -10.52 7.07
C ARG A 51 13.56 -10.04 7.78
N CYS A 52 12.72 -9.26 7.11
CA CYS A 52 11.44 -8.81 7.66
C CYS A 52 10.51 -10.00 7.93
N LEU A 53 10.38 -10.93 6.98
CA LEU A 53 9.52 -12.12 7.11
C LEU A 53 9.95 -13.04 8.27
N SER A 54 11.24 -13.05 8.62
CA SER A 54 11.75 -13.80 9.78
C SER A 54 11.52 -13.11 11.12
N ALA A 55 11.15 -11.83 11.14
CA ALA A 55 11.07 -11.02 12.34
C ALA A 55 9.66 -10.91 12.94
N SER A 56 8.62 -11.22 12.15
CA SER A 56 7.23 -11.20 12.60
C SER A 56 6.42 -12.29 11.88
N SER A 57 5.24 -12.59 12.41
CA SER A 57 4.25 -13.44 11.75
C SER A 57 3.07 -12.63 11.20
N ARG A 58 3.08 -11.30 11.35
CA ARG A 58 1.99 -10.41 10.94
C ARG A 58 2.52 -9.35 10.00
N PHE A 59 1.89 -9.26 8.82
CA PHE A 59 2.34 -8.36 7.76
C PHE A 59 1.18 -7.56 7.18
N VAL A 60 1.54 -6.35 6.75
CA VAL A 60 0.77 -5.52 5.85
C VAL A 60 1.71 -5.13 4.71
N LEU A 61 1.24 -5.10 3.48
CA LEU A 61 2.04 -4.59 2.37
C LEU A 61 1.66 -3.13 2.12
N HIS A 62 2.65 -2.24 2.10
CA HIS A 62 2.46 -0.87 1.61
C HIS A 62 2.56 -0.88 0.09
N GLY A 63 1.50 -0.47 -0.59
CA GLY A 63 1.46 -0.43 -2.05
C GLY A 63 2.07 0.85 -2.63
N PRO A 64 2.14 0.94 -3.97
CA PRO A 64 2.70 2.10 -4.64
C PRO A 64 1.77 3.32 -4.48
N PHE A 65 2.37 4.50 -4.37
CA PHE A 65 1.64 5.74 -4.15
C PHE A 65 2.13 6.91 -5.01
N ASN A 66 3.42 6.93 -5.41
CA ASN A 66 4.00 8.03 -6.17
C ASN A 66 3.27 8.21 -7.51
N GLU A 67 2.80 9.42 -7.77
CA GLU A 67 2.10 9.85 -9.00
C GLU A 67 0.81 9.06 -9.31
N LEU A 68 0.31 8.27 -8.37
CA LEU A 68 -0.88 7.46 -8.56
C LEU A 68 -2.11 8.12 -7.91
N THR A 69 -3.18 8.25 -8.71
CA THR A 69 -4.46 8.75 -8.21
C THR A 69 -5.63 8.06 -8.91
N PRO A 70 -6.58 7.49 -8.17
CA PRO A 70 -7.77 6.86 -8.75
C PRO A 70 -8.75 7.88 -9.35
N ALA A 71 -8.57 9.18 -9.07
CA ALA A 71 -9.37 10.24 -9.67
C ALA A 71 -8.70 10.90 -10.88
N ALA A 72 -7.64 10.34 -11.45
CA ALA A 72 -6.94 10.92 -12.58
C ALA A 72 -7.90 11.29 -13.72
N ILE A 73 -7.76 12.52 -14.24
CA ILE A 73 -8.54 13.03 -15.38
C ILE A 73 -8.03 12.42 -16.67
N ASP A 74 -6.71 12.32 -16.80
CA ASP A 74 -6.07 11.68 -17.95
C ASP A 74 -6.29 10.14 -17.88
N PRO A 75 -6.90 9.53 -18.89
CA PRO A 75 -7.16 8.10 -18.91
C PRO A 75 -5.88 7.25 -18.87
N LEU A 76 -4.76 7.72 -19.41
CA LEU A 76 -3.49 6.99 -19.36
C LEU A 76 -2.93 6.94 -17.94
N VAL A 77 -3.03 8.04 -17.20
CA VAL A 77 -2.63 8.09 -15.77
C VAL A 77 -3.53 7.18 -14.95
N LEU A 78 -4.85 7.18 -15.23
CA LEU A 78 -5.79 6.29 -14.56
C LEU A 78 -5.49 4.81 -14.84
N ASP A 79 -5.17 4.46 -16.09
CA ASP A 79 -4.81 3.08 -16.47
C ASP A 79 -3.52 2.62 -15.77
N VAL A 80 -2.52 3.49 -15.69
CA VAL A 80 -1.28 3.22 -14.93
C VAL A 80 -1.60 3.02 -13.46
N THR A 81 -2.42 3.89 -12.85
CA THR A 81 -2.84 3.76 -11.44
C THR A 81 -3.49 2.40 -11.18
N LYS A 82 -4.50 2.04 -11.98
CA LYS A 82 -5.18 0.73 -11.88
C LYS A 82 -4.21 -0.44 -12.05
N LYS A 83 -3.30 -0.36 -13.02
CA LYS A 83 -2.27 -1.39 -13.26
C LYS A 83 -1.41 -1.58 -12.02
N ARG A 84 -0.89 -0.49 -11.45
CA ARG A 84 0.02 -0.54 -10.29
C ARG A 84 -0.68 -1.08 -9.03
N TYR A 85 -1.91 -0.67 -8.78
CA TYR A 85 -2.69 -1.20 -7.66
C TYR A 85 -2.95 -2.72 -7.82
N ARG A 86 -3.34 -3.19 -9.01
CA ARG A 86 -3.49 -4.63 -9.28
C ARG A 86 -2.20 -5.41 -9.10
N GLN A 87 -1.05 -4.86 -9.54
CA GLN A 87 0.26 -5.50 -9.33
C GLN A 87 0.57 -5.64 -7.84
N ALA A 88 0.36 -4.59 -7.05
CA ALA A 88 0.63 -4.62 -5.61
C ALA A 88 -0.31 -5.60 -4.87
N ILE A 89 -1.59 -5.61 -5.20
CA ILE A 89 -2.58 -6.56 -4.65
C ILE A 89 -2.15 -8.00 -4.98
N LYS A 90 -1.80 -8.28 -6.23
CA LYS A 90 -1.29 -9.58 -6.64
C LYS A 90 0.00 -9.95 -5.91
N LYS A 91 0.90 -9.00 -5.70
CA LYS A 91 2.16 -9.22 -4.97
C LYS A 91 1.87 -9.59 -3.51
N ALA A 92 1.01 -8.85 -2.81
CA ALA A 92 0.60 -9.16 -1.45
C ALA A 92 0.01 -10.57 -1.35
N HIS A 93 -0.95 -10.90 -2.21
CA HIS A 93 -1.57 -12.23 -2.24
C HIS A 93 -0.55 -13.35 -2.49
N THR A 94 0.38 -13.16 -3.45
CA THR A 94 1.43 -14.15 -3.74
C THR A 94 2.37 -14.39 -2.55
N MET A 95 2.55 -13.37 -1.70
CA MET A 95 3.34 -13.47 -0.47
C MET A 95 2.53 -13.99 0.74
N GLY A 96 1.26 -14.32 0.56
CA GLY A 96 0.36 -14.73 1.66
C GLY A 96 -0.02 -13.59 2.59
N ILE A 97 0.13 -12.33 2.15
CA ILE A 97 -0.21 -11.13 2.93
C ILE A 97 -1.64 -10.73 2.56
N GLN A 98 -2.54 -10.81 3.53
CA GLN A 98 -3.97 -10.57 3.34
C GLN A 98 -4.39 -9.10 3.51
N LYS A 99 -3.48 -8.21 3.84
CA LYS A 99 -3.77 -6.79 4.02
C LYS A 99 -2.79 -5.92 3.26
N ILE A 100 -3.33 -4.97 2.49
CA ILE A 100 -2.54 -3.98 1.75
C ILE A 100 -3.02 -2.57 2.07
N VAL A 101 -2.09 -1.65 2.23
CA VAL A 101 -2.35 -0.21 2.34
C VAL A 101 -2.06 0.45 1.01
N LEU A 102 -3.00 1.24 0.53
CA LEU A 102 -2.88 2.07 -0.68
C LEU A 102 -3.26 3.49 -0.31
N HIS A 103 -2.54 4.48 -0.84
CA HIS A 103 -2.94 5.87 -0.66
C HIS A 103 -4.23 6.17 -1.42
N ALA A 104 -5.09 7.00 -0.84
CA ALA A 104 -6.29 7.47 -1.53
C ALA A 104 -5.93 8.32 -2.75
N GLY A 105 -4.80 9.03 -2.72
CA GLY A 105 -4.23 9.76 -3.87
C GLY A 105 -4.88 11.11 -4.12
N PHE A 106 -5.46 11.73 -3.08
CA PHE A 106 -5.99 13.09 -3.15
C PHE A 106 -4.87 14.12 -3.29
N LEU A 107 -5.05 15.09 -4.17
CA LEU A 107 -4.12 16.20 -4.34
C LEU A 107 -4.84 17.51 -3.99
N PRO A 108 -4.49 18.12 -2.84
CA PRO A 108 -5.04 19.41 -2.45
C PRO A 108 -4.80 20.48 -3.51
N LEU A 109 -5.73 21.41 -3.68
CA LEU A 109 -5.71 22.49 -4.67
C LEU A 109 -5.79 22.03 -6.14
N VAL A 110 -5.77 20.73 -6.41
CA VAL A 110 -5.95 20.13 -7.74
C VAL A 110 -7.36 19.58 -7.90
N TYR A 111 -7.85 18.89 -6.87
CA TYR A 111 -9.18 18.28 -6.89
C TYR A 111 -10.12 18.92 -5.87
N TYR A 112 -11.38 19.08 -6.25
CA TYR A 112 -12.45 19.33 -5.30
C TYR A 112 -12.78 18.01 -4.56
N PRO A 113 -12.90 18.04 -3.21
CA PRO A 113 -13.07 16.80 -2.41
C PRO A 113 -14.24 15.92 -2.87
N GLU A 114 -15.42 16.51 -3.09
CA GLU A 114 -16.62 15.77 -3.47
C GLU A 114 -16.45 15.09 -4.85
N TRP A 115 -15.87 15.82 -5.80
CA TRP A 115 -15.58 15.30 -7.12
C TRP A 115 -14.55 14.15 -7.06
N PHE A 116 -13.51 14.31 -6.24
CA PHE A 116 -12.49 13.30 -6.03
C PHE A 116 -13.09 12.02 -5.45
N VAL A 117 -13.92 12.13 -4.42
CA VAL A 117 -14.57 10.98 -3.77
C VAL A 117 -15.46 10.23 -4.76
N GLU A 118 -16.33 10.93 -5.49
CA GLU A 118 -17.23 10.31 -6.47
C GLU A 118 -16.44 9.52 -7.53
N ARG A 119 -15.40 10.14 -8.07
CA ARG A 119 -14.60 9.56 -9.14
C ARG A 119 -13.73 8.41 -8.66
N SER A 120 -13.09 8.55 -7.50
CA SER A 120 -12.28 7.51 -6.87
C SER A 120 -13.12 6.29 -6.49
N ALA A 121 -14.32 6.51 -5.94
CA ALA A 121 -15.21 5.43 -5.53
C ALA A 121 -15.58 4.49 -6.69
N ALA A 122 -15.74 5.02 -7.90
CA ALA A 122 -15.99 4.18 -9.09
C ALA A 122 -14.81 3.25 -9.39
N VAL A 123 -13.59 3.77 -9.29
CA VAL A 123 -12.36 3.00 -9.53
C VAL A 123 -12.12 1.97 -8.43
N TRP A 124 -12.33 2.35 -7.17
CA TRP A 124 -12.20 1.41 -6.06
C TRP A 124 -13.19 0.26 -6.15
N ARG A 125 -14.46 0.53 -6.51
CA ARG A 125 -15.45 -0.55 -6.74
C ARG A 125 -14.99 -1.53 -7.83
N GLU A 126 -14.46 -1.01 -8.95
CA GLU A 126 -13.92 -1.85 -10.02
C GLU A 126 -12.75 -2.72 -9.52
N LEU A 127 -11.81 -2.13 -8.78
CA LEU A 127 -10.65 -2.84 -8.28
C LEU A 127 -11.04 -3.90 -7.24
N LEU A 128 -11.93 -3.56 -6.30
CA LEU A 128 -12.35 -4.43 -5.22
C LEU A 128 -13.15 -5.63 -5.70
N CYS A 129 -13.91 -5.52 -6.80
CA CYS A 129 -14.61 -6.66 -7.40
C CYS A 129 -13.68 -7.76 -7.94
N ALA A 130 -12.39 -7.46 -8.12
CA ALA A 130 -11.41 -8.37 -8.73
C ALA A 130 -10.35 -8.88 -7.75
N ILE A 131 -10.47 -8.55 -6.46
CA ILE A 131 -9.53 -9.04 -5.44
C ILE A 131 -10.03 -10.35 -4.81
N PRO A 132 -9.12 -11.21 -4.29
CA PRO A 132 -9.51 -12.37 -3.51
C PRO A 132 -10.34 -12.00 -2.26
N ASP A 133 -11.32 -12.83 -1.91
CA ASP A 133 -12.24 -12.57 -0.79
C ASP A 133 -11.55 -12.49 0.58
N ASP A 134 -10.37 -13.08 0.71
CA ASP A 134 -9.56 -13.09 1.93
C ASP A 134 -8.63 -11.87 2.05
N MET A 135 -8.63 -10.96 1.07
CA MET A 135 -7.81 -9.76 1.09
C MET A 135 -8.57 -8.52 1.57
N THR A 136 -7.88 -7.69 2.33
CA THR A 136 -8.35 -6.39 2.78
C THR A 136 -7.51 -5.27 2.17
N VAL A 137 -8.15 -4.33 1.50
CA VAL A 137 -7.53 -3.08 1.05
C VAL A 137 -7.87 -1.99 2.05
N CYS A 138 -6.84 -1.38 2.62
CA CYS A 138 -6.94 -0.22 3.49
C CYS A 138 -6.58 1.03 2.66
N LEU A 139 -7.41 2.04 2.70
CA LEU A 139 -7.09 3.34 2.09
C LEU A 139 -6.50 4.25 3.14
N GLU A 140 -5.32 4.79 2.85
CA GLU A 140 -4.65 5.77 3.68
C GLU A 140 -4.92 7.17 3.12
N ASN A 141 -5.57 7.99 3.92
CA ASN A 141 -5.75 9.41 3.62
C ASN A 141 -4.54 10.19 4.17
N VAL A 142 -3.72 10.68 3.25
CA VAL A 142 -2.45 11.39 3.58
C VAL A 142 -2.62 12.90 3.54
N LEU A 143 -3.34 13.38 2.55
CA LEU A 143 -3.50 14.81 2.28
C LEU A 143 -4.96 15.28 2.37
N GLU A 144 -5.87 14.39 2.62
CA GLU A 144 -7.28 14.69 2.83
C GLU A 144 -7.47 15.42 4.17
N PRO A 145 -8.26 16.51 4.20
CA PRO A 145 -8.50 17.25 5.43
C PRO A 145 -9.33 16.45 6.45
N GLU A 146 -10.15 15.52 5.95
CA GLU A 146 -11.02 14.64 6.75
C GLU A 146 -11.09 13.25 6.10
N PRO A 147 -11.34 12.18 6.87
CA PRO A 147 -11.66 10.86 6.31
C PRO A 147 -12.91 10.92 5.43
N GLN A 148 -12.84 10.40 4.20
CA GLN A 148 -13.91 10.45 3.22
C GLN A 148 -14.63 9.10 3.12
#